data_d9a61f94df9a18eb4acdb3ced09c1404
#
_entry.id   d9a61f94df9a18eb4acdb3ced09c1404
#
_cell.length_a   1.000
_cell.length_b   1.000
_cell.length_c   1.000
_cell.angle_alpha   90.00
_cell.angle_beta   90.00
_cell.angle_gamma   90.00
#
_symmetry.space_group_name_H-M   'P 1'
#
loop_
_entity.id
_entity.type
_entity.pdbx_description
1 polymer ?
#
loop_
_entity_poly.entity_id
_entity_poly.type
_entity_poly.pdbx_seq_one_letter_code
_entity_poly.pdbx_strand_id
1 'polypeptide(L)'
;MAAVRRGVWAAIASNVLFAALFLYSSWMQPMNGTEVFAWRMVAMLLGLMVLMSAMGMWAELLGFVRQMGRDRARWCWVMLPTPILASQLWLFMWAPVNGEGVNVAMGYFLFPLAMLLGGWLWFKEHLSGWQRLAVGLAVAGVVYELWRTAAFSWTTLWVCGTYPVYYLLRRALKVPVLVGLFLDLLLIAPVMLVWLLWQSDSFALLVQQPMLLGLVVLLGINSTLAMFLNLWASQKLPVSLFGMLSYLEPILLFVVSLWVLREPLEEGEWVGYGLIWLGLCVMALEGVLLWYRHRHKPVLW
;
A
#
# COMPACT_ATOMS: atom_id res chain seq x y z
N MET A 1 -26.57 -4.62 -8.15
CA MET A 1 -26.50 -4.16 -6.75
C MET A 1 -25.75 -5.14 -5.82
N ALA A 2 -26.02 -6.44 -5.82
CA ALA A 2 -25.33 -7.40 -4.94
C ALA A 2 -23.81 -7.47 -5.13
N ALA A 3 -23.30 -7.42 -6.38
CA ALA A 3 -21.87 -7.45 -6.67
C ALA A 3 -21.13 -6.22 -6.14
N VAL A 4 -21.72 -5.02 -6.30
CA VAL A 4 -21.13 -3.76 -5.78
C VAL A 4 -21.09 -3.79 -4.25
N ARG A 5 -22.17 -4.24 -3.58
CA ARG A 5 -22.19 -4.38 -2.12
C ARG A 5 -21.10 -5.33 -1.63
N ARG A 6 -20.90 -6.48 -2.29
CA ARG A 6 -19.80 -7.40 -1.94
C ARG A 6 -18.42 -6.76 -2.14
N GLY A 7 -18.24 -5.99 -3.24
CA GLY A 7 -17.00 -5.24 -3.50
C GLY A 7 -16.69 -4.21 -2.41
N VAL A 8 -17.69 -3.47 -1.92
CA VAL A 8 -17.53 -2.50 -0.82
C VAL A 8 -17.08 -3.21 0.46
N TRP A 9 -17.73 -4.31 0.85
CA TRP A 9 -17.31 -5.07 2.02
C TRP A 9 -15.90 -5.65 1.89
N ALA A 10 -15.52 -6.11 0.70
CA ALA A 10 -14.16 -6.60 0.46
C ALA A 10 -13.12 -5.48 0.57
N ALA A 11 -13.41 -4.28 0.04
CA ALA A 11 -12.54 -3.12 0.19
C ALA A 11 -12.38 -2.71 1.66
N ILE A 12 -13.48 -2.63 2.42
CA ILE A 12 -13.41 -2.30 3.85
C ILE A 12 -12.63 -3.37 4.60
N ALA A 13 -12.92 -4.65 4.36
CA ALA A 13 -12.21 -5.76 5.01
C ALA A 13 -10.71 -5.74 4.70
N SER A 14 -10.31 -5.46 3.45
CA SER A 14 -8.89 -5.36 3.08
C SER A 14 -8.18 -4.23 3.83
N ASN A 15 -8.81 -3.06 3.93
CA ASN A 15 -8.22 -1.92 4.67
C ASN A 15 -8.08 -2.21 6.17
N VAL A 16 -9.06 -2.89 6.78
CA VAL A 16 -8.97 -3.35 8.18
C VAL A 16 -7.84 -4.37 8.35
N LEU A 17 -7.68 -5.30 7.41
CA LEU A 17 -6.59 -6.26 7.43
C LEU A 17 -5.22 -5.58 7.25
N PHE A 18 -5.10 -4.54 6.42
CA PHE A 18 -3.87 -3.75 6.31
C PHE A 18 -3.58 -2.99 7.60
N ALA A 19 -4.58 -2.41 8.25
CA ALA A 19 -4.40 -1.79 9.56
C ALA A 19 -3.97 -2.80 10.64
N ALA A 20 -4.53 -4.02 10.63
CA ALA A 20 -4.06 -5.09 11.50
C ALA A 20 -2.61 -5.50 11.18
N LEU A 21 -2.23 -5.59 9.88
CA LEU A 21 -0.85 -5.86 9.47
C LEU A 21 0.14 -4.85 10.06
N PHE A 22 -0.26 -3.59 10.16
CA PHE A 22 0.59 -2.54 10.72
C PHE A 22 0.96 -2.80 12.19
N LEU A 23 0.12 -3.51 12.95
CA LEU A 23 0.34 -3.87 14.34
C LEU A 23 1.20 -5.12 14.54
N TYR A 24 1.42 -5.95 13.50
CA TYR A 24 2.15 -7.20 13.66
C TYR A 24 3.56 -7.01 14.23
N SER A 25 4.26 -5.95 13.84
CA SER A 25 5.60 -5.66 14.36
C SER A 25 5.59 -5.47 15.88
N SER A 26 4.55 -4.83 16.42
CA SER A 26 4.39 -4.64 17.86
C SER A 26 3.99 -5.94 18.57
N TRP A 27 3.15 -6.77 17.94
CA TRP A 27 2.72 -8.05 18.50
C TRP A 27 3.77 -9.14 18.46
N MET A 28 4.73 -9.05 17.53
CA MET A 28 5.79 -10.04 17.32
C MET A 28 7.08 -9.71 18.08
N GLN A 29 7.05 -8.74 19.01
CA GLN A 29 8.21 -8.55 19.88
C GLN A 29 8.57 -9.82 20.63
N PRO A 30 9.87 -10.13 20.80
CA PRO A 30 11.04 -9.25 20.65
C PRO A 30 11.63 -9.18 19.23
N MET A 31 10.98 -9.72 18.19
CA MET A 31 11.42 -9.51 16.81
C MET A 31 11.36 -8.04 16.45
N ASN A 32 12.40 -7.54 15.78
CA ASN A 32 12.40 -6.17 15.24
C ASN A 32 11.58 -6.07 13.94
N GLY A 33 11.26 -4.84 13.51
CA GLY A 33 10.43 -4.62 12.33
C GLY A 33 11.01 -5.20 11.04
N THR A 34 12.35 -5.31 10.91
CA THR A 34 13.01 -5.92 9.76
C THR A 34 12.84 -7.44 9.75
N GLU A 35 12.92 -8.08 10.90
CA GLU A 35 12.65 -9.52 11.03
C GLU A 35 11.20 -9.86 10.70
N VAL A 36 10.26 -9.05 11.21
CA VAL A 36 8.84 -9.21 10.88
C VAL A 36 8.57 -9.02 9.39
N PHE A 37 9.20 -8.00 8.77
CA PHE A 37 9.15 -7.81 7.33
C PHE A 37 9.70 -9.04 6.57
N ALA A 38 10.84 -9.56 6.97
CA ALA A 38 11.45 -10.71 6.31
C ALA A 38 10.56 -11.96 6.38
N TRP A 39 10.01 -12.26 7.56
CA TRP A 39 9.03 -13.34 7.74
C TRP A 39 7.75 -13.11 6.93
N ARG A 40 7.28 -11.86 6.87
CA ARG A 40 6.13 -11.48 6.05
C ARG A 40 6.35 -11.79 4.57
N MET A 41 7.53 -11.47 4.02
CA MET A 41 7.84 -11.72 2.60
C MET A 41 7.82 -13.20 2.28
N VAL A 42 8.42 -14.03 3.13
CA VAL A 42 8.44 -15.49 2.97
C VAL A 42 7.02 -16.06 3.08
N ALA A 43 6.31 -15.73 4.15
CA ALA A 43 4.97 -16.27 4.41
C ALA A 43 3.95 -15.77 3.36
N MET A 44 4.05 -14.52 2.90
CA MET A 44 3.20 -13.96 1.86
C MET A 44 3.45 -14.61 0.49
N LEU A 45 4.71 -14.90 0.14
CA LEU A 45 5.02 -15.64 -1.09
C LEU A 45 4.34 -17.02 -1.08
N LEU A 46 4.44 -17.76 0.02
CA LEU A 46 3.79 -19.07 0.16
C LEU A 46 2.26 -18.94 0.06
N GLY A 47 1.68 -17.97 0.77
CA GLY A 47 0.24 -17.69 0.69
C GLY A 47 -0.22 -17.32 -0.71
N LEU A 48 0.56 -16.49 -1.42
CA LEU A 48 0.25 -16.10 -2.80
C LEU A 48 0.36 -17.28 -3.77
N MET A 49 1.32 -18.19 -3.59
CA MET A 49 1.41 -19.43 -4.37
C MET A 49 0.17 -20.31 -4.19
N VAL A 50 -0.31 -20.46 -2.95
CA VAL A 50 -1.55 -21.19 -2.65
C VAL A 50 -2.74 -20.51 -3.30
N LEU A 51 -2.85 -19.19 -3.17
CA LEU A 51 -3.94 -18.40 -3.77
C LEU A 51 -3.96 -18.53 -5.30
N MET A 52 -2.81 -18.35 -5.96
CA MET A 52 -2.68 -18.49 -7.42
C MET A 52 -3.03 -19.90 -7.89
N SER A 53 -2.66 -20.92 -7.12
CA SER A 53 -3.03 -22.32 -7.41
C SER A 53 -4.55 -22.51 -7.31
N ALA A 54 -5.16 -22.02 -6.25
CA ALA A 54 -6.61 -22.12 -6.02
C ALA A 54 -7.43 -21.37 -7.09
N MET A 55 -6.90 -20.26 -7.62
CA MET A 55 -7.56 -19.43 -8.63
C MET A 55 -7.21 -19.83 -10.09
N GLY A 56 -6.28 -20.76 -10.30
CA GLY A 56 -5.82 -21.15 -11.62
C GLY A 56 -5.04 -20.07 -12.38
N MET A 57 -4.41 -19.12 -11.66
CA MET A 57 -3.76 -17.93 -12.25
C MET A 57 -2.35 -18.20 -12.81
N TRP A 58 -1.85 -19.44 -12.69
CA TRP A 58 -0.54 -19.81 -13.26
C TRP A 58 -0.48 -19.63 -14.77
N ALA A 59 -1.60 -19.80 -15.46
CA ALA A 59 -1.68 -19.60 -16.92
C ALA A 59 -1.41 -18.12 -17.30
N GLU A 60 -1.90 -17.16 -16.51
CA GLU A 60 -1.65 -15.74 -16.71
C GLU A 60 -0.16 -15.40 -16.50
N LEU A 61 0.44 -15.91 -15.42
CA LEU A 61 1.89 -15.78 -15.18
C LEU A 61 2.71 -16.35 -16.34
N LEU A 62 2.42 -17.59 -16.76
CA LEU A 62 3.14 -18.24 -17.85
C LEU A 62 2.95 -17.50 -19.17
N GLY A 63 1.74 -16.99 -19.43
CA GLY A 63 1.44 -16.15 -20.59
C GLY A 63 2.30 -14.89 -20.59
N PHE A 64 2.37 -14.19 -19.45
CA PHE A 64 3.20 -12.99 -19.29
C PHE A 64 4.68 -13.31 -19.48
N VAL A 65 5.20 -14.36 -18.84
CA VAL A 65 6.60 -14.79 -18.98
C VAL A 65 6.93 -15.14 -20.42
N ARG A 66 6.05 -15.85 -21.14
CA ARG A 66 6.21 -16.16 -22.55
C ARG A 66 6.22 -14.91 -23.43
N GLN A 67 5.35 -13.94 -23.15
CA GLN A 67 5.30 -12.66 -23.86
C GLN A 67 6.59 -11.84 -23.67
N MET A 68 7.15 -11.87 -22.46
CA MET A 68 8.43 -11.22 -22.15
C MET A 68 9.61 -11.89 -22.87
N GLY A 69 9.54 -13.21 -23.06
CA GLY A 69 10.58 -13.98 -23.74
C GLY A 69 11.93 -13.91 -23.04
N ARG A 70 13.02 -13.90 -23.83
CA ARG A 70 14.41 -13.81 -23.34
C ARG A 70 14.99 -12.39 -23.38
N ASP A 71 14.18 -11.38 -23.55
CA ASP A 71 14.62 -9.98 -23.62
C ASP A 71 15.04 -9.50 -22.22
N ARG A 72 16.35 -9.48 -21.98
CA ARG A 72 16.94 -9.06 -20.70
C ARG A 72 16.58 -7.61 -20.35
N ALA A 73 16.52 -6.71 -21.33
CA ALA A 73 16.20 -5.31 -21.08
C ALA A 73 14.77 -5.16 -20.57
N ARG A 74 13.80 -5.87 -21.15
CA ARG A 74 12.40 -5.87 -20.66
C ARG A 74 12.32 -6.42 -19.25
N TRP A 75 13.02 -7.51 -18.94
CA TRP A 75 13.06 -8.06 -17.59
C TRP A 75 13.66 -7.08 -16.58
N CYS A 76 14.76 -6.40 -16.93
CA CYS A 76 15.32 -5.35 -16.08
C CYS A 76 14.29 -4.25 -15.77
N TRP A 77 13.56 -3.77 -16.78
CA TRP A 77 12.51 -2.76 -16.57
C TRP A 77 11.36 -3.26 -15.70
N VAL A 78 10.94 -4.51 -15.87
CA VAL A 78 9.88 -5.11 -15.03
C VAL A 78 10.34 -5.29 -13.60
N MET A 79 11.61 -5.63 -13.35
CA MET A 79 12.14 -5.85 -11.98
C MET A 79 12.64 -4.55 -11.32
N LEU A 80 12.87 -3.47 -12.08
CA LEU A 80 13.37 -2.19 -11.56
C LEU A 80 12.51 -1.61 -10.41
N PRO A 81 11.17 -1.72 -10.41
CA PRO A 81 10.34 -1.22 -9.32
C PRO A 81 10.39 -2.07 -8.04
N THR A 82 10.90 -3.32 -8.11
CA THR A 82 10.90 -4.25 -6.96
C THR A 82 11.60 -3.71 -5.71
N PRO A 83 12.78 -3.05 -5.77
CA PRO A 83 13.41 -2.46 -4.60
C PRO A 83 12.54 -1.36 -3.95
N ILE A 84 11.79 -0.60 -4.76
CA ILE A 84 10.86 0.40 -4.25
C ILE A 84 9.77 -0.29 -3.43
N LEU A 85 9.12 -1.32 -3.99
CA LEU A 85 8.11 -2.08 -3.25
C LEU A 85 8.69 -2.71 -1.98
N ALA A 86 9.88 -3.32 -2.06
CA ALA A 86 10.54 -3.91 -0.91
C ALA A 86 10.74 -2.89 0.22
N SER A 87 11.22 -1.69 -0.10
CA SER A 87 11.41 -0.62 0.88
C SER A 87 10.09 -0.13 1.49
N GLN A 88 9.00 -0.07 0.71
CA GLN A 88 7.67 0.30 1.20
C GLN A 88 7.13 -0.76 2.18
N LEU A 89 7.22 -2.04 1.80
CA LEU A 89 6.74 -3.14 2.64
C LEU A 89 7.60 -3.31 3.92
N TRP A 90 8.90 -2.99 3.83
CA TRP A 90 9.79 -2.92 4.98
C TRP A 90 9.40 -1.78 5.91
N LEU A 91 9.23 -0.57 5.37
CA LEU A 91 8.86 0.62 6.14
C LEU A 91 7.53 0.42 6.88
N PHE A 92 6.58 -0.27 6.23
CA PHE A 92 5.28 -0.61 6.81
C PHE A 92 5.39 -1.50 8.08
N MET A 93 6.43 -2.35 8.18
CA MET A 93 6.68 -3.16 9.37
C MET A 93 7.64 -2.48 10.35
N TRP A 94 8.54 -1.64 9.85
CA TRP A 94 9.54 -0.98 10.66
C TRP A 94 8.98 0.23 11.44
N ALA A 95 8.12 1.02 10.81
CA ALA A 95 7.64 2.28 11.38
C ALA A 95 6.88 2.13 12.72
N PRO A 96 5.96 1.16 12.91
CA PRO A 96 5.18 1.05 14.14
C PRO A 96 6.00 0.81 15.40
N VAL A 97 7.17 0.18 15.27
CA VAL A 97 8.06 -0.14 16.41
C VAL A 97 9.23 0.84 16.54
N ASN A 98 9.27 1.87 15.67
CA ASN A 98 10.29 2.92 15.69
C ASN A 98 9.71 4.33 15.88
N GLY A 99 8.41 4.44 16.25
CA GLY A 99 7.75 5.73 16.49
C GLY A 99 7.54 6.57 15.22
N GLU A 100 7.46 5.91 14.05
CA GLU A 100 7.30 6.56 12.75
C GLU A 100 5.94 6.24 12.09
N GLY A 101 5.04 5.63 12.84
CA GLY A 101 3.75 5.18 12.32
C GLY A 101 2.89 6.32 11.81
N VAL A 102 2.79 7.43 12.56
CA VAL A 102 2.07 8.65 12.15
C VAL A 102 2.66 9.21 10.85
N ASN A 103 3.99 9.32 10.77
CA ASN A 103 4.69 9.85 9.60
C ASN A 103 4.47 8.99 8.35
N VAL A 104 4.50 7.66 8.50
CA VAL A 104 4.20 6.72 7.42
C VAL A 104 2.73 6.83 6.99
N ALA A 105 1.79 6.91 7.94
CA ALA A 105 0.38 7.13 7.63
C ALA A 105 0.16 8.43 6.83
N MET A 106 0.89 9.51 7.18
CA MET A 106 0.87 10.77 6.42
C MET A 106 1.41 10.61 5.00
N GLY A 107 2.45 9.80 4.81
CA GLY A 107 2.93 9.42 3.48
C GLY A 107 1.86 8.74 2.64
N TYR A 108 1.10 7.83 3.22
CA TYR A 108 -0.04 7.16 2.57
C TYR A 108 -1.22 8.13 2.30
N PHE A 109 -1.45 9.14 3.14
CA PHE A 109 -2.42 10.20 2.81
C PHE A 109 -2.00 11.03 1.61
N LEU A 110 -0.71 11.35 1.48
CA LEU A 110 -0.17 12.11 0.36
C LEU A 110 -0.07 11.27 -0.94
N PHE A 111 0.01 9.95 -0.82
CA PHE A 111 0.21 9.04 -1.96
C PHE A 111 -0.80 9.25 -3.11
N PRO A 112 -2.13 9.33 -2.91
CA PRO A 112 -3.07 9.52 -4.01
C PRO A 112 -2.89 10.87 -4.71
N LEU A 113 -2.51 11.92 -3.97
CA LEU A 113 -2.23 13.24 -4.52
C LEU A 113 -0.94 13.23 -5.35
N ALA A 114 0.07 12.53 -4.88
CA ALA A 114 1.30 12.29 -5.62
C ALA A 114 1.07 11.44 -6.88
N MET A 115 0.13 10.47 -6.83
CA MET A 115 -0.32 9.70 -8.01
C MET A 115 -0.99 10.58 -9.05
N LEU A 116 -1.83 11.56 -8.64
CA LEU A 116 -2.43 12.54 -9.56
C LEU A 116 -1.36 13.40 -10.24
N LEU A 117 -0.41 13.90 -9.47
CA LEU A 117 0.71 14.68 -10.01
C LEU A 117 1.55 13.84 -10.97
N GLY A 118 1.86 12.60 -10.63
CA GLY A 118 2.57 11.67 -11.49
C GLY A 118 1.80 11.36 -12.79
N GLY A 119 0.49 11.17 -12.70
CA GLY A 119 -0.40 11.00 -13.86
C GLY A 119 -0.39 12.21 -14.78
N TRP A 120 -0.47 13.41 -14.21
CA TRP A 120 -0.37 14.66 -14.95
C TRP A 120 1.00 14.85 -15.64
N LEU A 121 2.09 14.63 -14.88
CA LEU A 121 3.46 14.84 -15.39
C LEU A 121 3.86 13.77 -16.43
N TRP A 122 3.59 12.51 -16.17
CA TRP A 122 4.09 11.39 -16.98
C TRP A 122 3.14 10.99 -18.10
N PHE A 123 1.85 10.91 -17.81
CA PHE A 123 0.85 10.51 -18.78
C PHE A 123 0.10 11.69 -19.41
N LYS A 124 0.42 12.95 -19.01
CA LYS A 124 -0.22 14.17 -19.47
C LYS A 124 -1.74 14.16 -19.24
N GLU A 125 -2.17 13.52 -18.16
CA GLU A 125 -3.58 13.47 -17.76
C GLU A 125 -4.04 14.86 -17.32
N HIS A 126 -5.28 15.24 -17.69
CA HIS A 126 -5.85 16.52 -17.28
C HIS A 126 -6.38 16.44 -15.86
N LEU A 127 -5.91 17.32 -14.99
CA LEU A 127 -6.46 17.46 -13.65
C LEU A 127 -7.72 18.31 -13.67
N SER A 128 -8.78 17.83 -13.04
CA SER A 128 -9.99 18.60 -12.80
C SER A 128 -9.74 19.81 -11.88
N GLY A 129 -10.70 20.72 -11.78
CA GLY A 129 -10.62 21.84 -10.85
C GLY A 129 -10.53 21.39 -9.39
N TRP A 130 -11.30 20.36 -9.02
CA TRP A 130 -11.30 19.75 -7.68
C TRP A 130 -9.95 19.09 -7.35
N GLN A 131 -9.37 18.35 -8.30
CA GLN A 131 -8.06 17.71 -8.13
C GLN A 131 -6.95 18.75 -7.97
N ARG A 132 -6.98 19.84 -8.72
CA ARG A 132 -6.03 20.94 -8.56
C ARG A 132 -6.15 21.61 -7.18
N LEU A 133 -7.38 21.81 -6.69
CA LEU A 133 -7.61 22.34 -5.35
C LEU A 133 -7.06 21.37 -4.28
N ALA A 134 -7.34 20.06 -4.40
CA ALA A 134 -6.85 19.05 -3.46
C ALA A 134 -5.33 18.99 -3.40
N VAL A 135 -4.66 19.01 -4.56
CA VAL A 135 -3.19 19.05 -4.64
C VAL A 135 -2.66 20.34 -4.02
N GLY A 136 -3.30 21.49 -4.29
CA GLY A 136 -2.91 22.78 -3.70
C GLY A 136 -2.99 22.77 -2.17
N LEU A 137 -4.06 22.21 -1.60
CA LEU A 137 -4.22 22.05 -0.14
C LEU A 137 -3.14 21.15 0.46
N ALA A 138 -2.83 20.03 -0.20
CA ALA A 138 -1.77 19.13 0.28
C ALA A 138 -0.39 19.80 0.22
N VAL A 139 -0.09 20.50 -0.86
CA VAL A 139 1.17 21.28 -0.97
C VAL A 139 1.24 22.32 0.13
N ALA A 140 0.15 23.05 0.40
CA ALA A 140 0.09 24.02 1.49
C ALA A 140 0.35 23.36 2.86
N GLY A 141 -0.21 22.18 3.11
CA GLY A 141 0.04 21.39 4.34
C GLY A 141 1.51 20.99 4.49
N VAL A 142 2.12 20.49 3.42
CA VAL A 142 3.55 20.13 3.39
C VAL A 142 4.45 21.35 3.61
N VAL A 143 4.15 22.47 2.93
CA VAL A 143 4.90 23.72 3.07
C VAL A 143 4.78 24.28 4.49
N TYR A 144 3.56 24.24 5.06
CA TYR A 144 3.36 24.63 6.46
C TYR A 144 4.21 23.79 7.42
N GLU A 145 4.24 22.47 7.25
CA GLU A 145 5.02 21.58 8.10
C GLU A 145 6.53 21.84 7.97
N LEU A 146 7.03 22.03 6.74
CA LEU A 146 8.41 22.41 6.49
C LEU A 146 8.78 23.77 7.12
N TRP A 147 7.85 24.72 7.07
CA TRP A 147 8.08 26.05 7.68
C TRP A 147 8.11 25.98 9.20
N ARG A 148 7.25 25.15 9.80
CA ARG A 148 7.12 24.99 11.25
C ARG A 148 8.32 24.28 11.88
N THR A 149 8.75 23.19 11.28
CA THR A 149 9.74 22.26 11.85
C THR A 149 11.14 22.44 11.25
N ALA A 150 11.27 23.17 10.14
CA ALA A 150 12.45 23.21 9.27
C ALA A 150 12.92 21.80 8.83
N ALA A 151 12.12 20.78 9.07
CA ALA A 151 12.34 19.39 8.69
C ALA A 151 11.02 18.75 8.23
N PHE A 152 11.13 17.75 7.41
CA PHE A 152 9.98 16.91 7.02
C PHE A 152 10.38 15.47 7.23
N SER A 153 9.47 14.65 7.76
CA SER A 153 9.80 13.26 8.01
C SER A 153 10.25 12.56 6.72
N TRP A 154 11.42 11.95 6.79
CA TRP A 154 11.98 11.20 5.66
C TRP A 154 11.06 10.02 5.27
N THR A 155 10.38 9.41 6.24
CA THR A 155 9.45 8.29 6.02
C THR A 155 8.22 8.74 5.24
N THR A 156 7.65 9.90 5.57
CA THR A 156 6.56 10.53 4.81
C THR A 156 6.98 10.79 3.36
N LEU A 157 8.16 11.43 3.16
CA LEU A 157 8.69 11.71 1.81
C LEU A 157 9.00 10.43 1.04
N TRP A 158 9.53 9.43 1.71
CA TRP A 158 9.82 8.15 1.08
C TRP A 158 8.56 7.48 0.55
N VAL A 159 7.50 7.42 1.37
CA VAL A 159 6.22 6.82 0.96
C VAL A 159 5.60 7.61 -0.20
N CYS A 160 5.34 8.91 -0.02
CA CYS A 160 4.65 9.70 -1.04
C CYS A 160 5.47 9.97 -2.30
N GLY A 161 6.80 9.91 -2.22
CA GLY A 161 7.69 10.14 -3.37
C GLY A 161 7.99 8.90 -4.18
N THR A 162 8.27 7.77 -3.53
CA THR A 162 8.74 6.57 -4.24
C THR A 162 7.60 5.60 -4.59
N TYR A 163 6.59 5.47 -3.74
CA TYR A 163 5.49 4.53 -3.98
C TYR A 163 4.67 4.85 -5.23
N PRO A 164 4.35 6.13 -5.55
CA PRO A 164 3.76 6.49 -6.85
C PRO A 164 4.62 6.05 -8.03
N VAL A 165 5.95 6.17 -7.94
CA VAL A 165 6.88 5.75 -9.01
C VAL A 165 6.73 4.25 -9.30
N TYR A 166 6.61 3.41 -8.26
CA TYR A 166 6.32 1.99 -8.41
C TYR A 166 5.06 1.75 -9.25
N TYR A 167 3.94 2.38 -8.88
CA TYR A 167 2.66 2.20 -9.58
C TYR A 167 2.68 2.75 -11.00
N LEU A 168 3.29 3.92 -11.22
CA LEU A 168 3.39 4.54 -12.54
C LEU A 168 4.24 3.69 -13.48
N LEU A 169 5.36 3.13 -13.01
CA LEU A 169 6.19 2.20 -13.78
C LEU A 169 5.42 0.90 -14.10
N ARG A 170 4.74 0.30 -13.11
CA ARG A 170 3.92 -0.90 -13.33
C ARG A 170 2.81 -0.65 -14.36
N ARG A 171 2.15 0.52 -14.28
CA ARG A 171 1.13 0.94 -15.25
C ARG A 171 1.71 1.14 -16.65
N ALA A 172 2.84 1.84 -16.78
CA ALA A 172 3.52 2.08 -18.05
C ALA A 172 3.93 0.76 -18.73
N LEU A 173 4.40 -0.20 -17.94
CA LEU A 173 4.84 -1.52 -18.42
C LEU A 173 3.68 -2.52 -18.63
N LYS A 174 2.44 -2.11 -18.28
CA LYS A 174 1.22 -2.96 -18.38
C LYS A 174 1.38 -4.33 -17.71
N VAL A 175 2.07 -4.38 -16.57
CA VAL A 175 2.26 -5.62 -15.81
C VAL A 175 0.96 -5.96 -15.08
N PRO A 176 0.39 -7.16 -15.23
CA PRO A 176 -0.77 -7.58 -14.45
C PRO A 176 -0.44 -7.56 -12.94
N VAL A 177 -1.37 -7.06 -12.13
CA VAL A 177 -1.07 -6.71 -10.73
C VAL A 177 -0.61 -7.90 -9.91
N LEU A 178 -1.31 -9.05 -9.98
CA LEU A 178 -0.93 -10.26 -9.24
C LEU A 178 0.37 -10.88 -9.76
N VAL A 179 0.58 -10.87 -11.09
CA VAL A 179 1.83 -11.33 -11.69
C VAL A 179 2.99 -10.46 -11.23
N GLY A 180 2.81 -9.13 -11.24
CA GLY A 180 3.83 -8.19 -10.77
C GLY A 180 4.19 -8.43 -9.31
N LEU A 181 3.17 -8.55 -8.44
CA LEU A 181 3.37 -8.83 -7.02
C LEU A 181 4.08 -10.17 -6.79
N PHE A 182 3.68 -11.21 -7.52
CA PHE A 182 4.34 -12.53 -7.43
C PHE A 182 5.82 -12.46 -7.82
N LEU A 183 6.13 -11.78 -8.92
CA LEU A 183 7.52 -11.58 -9.37
C LEU A 183 8.32 -10.76 -8.36
N ASP A 184 7.74 -9.71 -7.77
CA ASP A 184 8.38 -8.93 -6.71
C ASP A 184 8.72 -9.82 -5.51
N LEU A 185 7.73 -10.58 -5.01
CA LEU A 185 7.94 -11.46 -3.86
C LEU A 185 8.93 -12.60 -4.17
N LEU A 186 8.94 -13.10 -5.41
CA LEU A 186 9.90 -14.13 -5.84
C LEU A 186 11.34 -13.63 -5.78
N LEU A 187 11.58 -12.32 -5.92
CA LEU A 187 12.90 -11.72 -5.75
C LEU A 187 13.18 -11.36 -4.28
N ILE A 188 12.20 -10.79 -3.57
CA ILE A 188 12.39 -10.29 -2.21
C ILE A 188 12.49 -11.44 -1.20
N ALA A 189 11.58 -12.41 -1.26
CA ALA A 189 11.47 -13.44 -0.23
C ALA A 189 12.71 -14.34 -0.10
N PRO A 190 13.38 -14.80 -1.18
CA PRO A 190 14.62 -15.55 -1.06
C PRO A 190 15.75 -14.75 -0.42
N VAL A 191 15.87 -13.46 -0.78
CA VAL A 191 16.89 -12.55 -0.19
C VAL A 191 16.62 -12.38 1.31
N MET A 192 15.37 -12.19 1.68
CA MET A 192 14.98 -12.05 3.09
C MET A 192 15.15 -13.38 3.86
N LEU A 193 14.88 -14.52 3.23
CA LEU A 193 15.14 -15.82 3.85
C LEU A 193 16.63 -16.04 4.14
N VAL A 194 17.51 -15.69 3.18
CA VAL A 194 18.96 -15.75 3.37
C VAL A 194 19.38 -14.80 4.50
N TRP A 195 18.84 -13.59 4.53
CA TRP A 195 19.12 -12.62 5.58
C TRP A 195 18.67 -13.14 6.96
N LEU A 196 17.48 -13.75 7.08
CA LEU A 196 17.00 -14.39 8.31
C LEU A 196 17.93 -15.50 8.80
N LEU A 197 18.48 -16.30 7.88
CA LEU A 197 19.39 -17.41 8.23
C LEU A 197 20.77 -16.93 8.73
N TRP A 198 21.24 -15.77 8.24
CA TRP A 198 22.60 -15.32 8.50
C TRP A 198 22.71 -14.17 9.50
N GLN A 199 21.68 -13.32 9.60
CA GLN A 199 21.75 -12.05 10.34
C GLN A 199 20.70 -11.95 11.47
N SER A 200 19.83 -12.96 11.63
CA SER A 200 18.73 -12.90 12.59
C SER A 200 18.71 -14.12 13.48
N ASP A 201 18.49 -13.89 14.77
CA ASP A 201 18.25 -14.96 15.75
C ASP A 201 16.76 -15.38 15.81
N SER A 202 15.93 -14.89 14.88
CA SER A 202 14.47 -15.08 14.91
C SER A 202 14.06 -16.57 14.83
N PHE A 203 14.86 -17.43 14.20
CA PHE A 203 14.61 -18.88 14.23
C PHE A 203 14.70 -19.45 15.66
N ALA A 204 15.69 -19.01 16.43
CA ALA A 204 15.79 -19.40 17.84
C ALA A 204 14.61 -18.88 18.66
N LEU A 205 14.16 -17.65 18.38
CA LEU A 205 12.97 -17.06 18.99
C LEU A 205 11.69 -17.86 18.66
N LEU A 206 11.53 -18.32 17.42
CA LEU A 206 10.39 -19.15 17.02
C LEU A 206 10.34 -20.50 17.75
N VAL A 207 11.52 -21.09 18.01
CA VAL A 207 11.61 -22.34 18.78
C VAL A 207 11.30 -22.12 20.26
N GLN A 208 11.80 -21.01 20.83
CA GLN A 208 11.60 -20.67 22.25
C GLN A 208 10.17 -20.20 22.54
N GLN A 209 9.54 -19.54 21.56
CA GLN A 209 8.21 -18.93 21.69
C GLN A 209 7.29 -19.41 20.54
N PRO A 210 6.64 -20.59 20.69
CA PRO A 210 5.78 -21.15 19.62
C PRO A 210 4.64 -20.23 19.17
N MET A 211 4.23 -19.28 20.02
CA MET A 211 3.22 -18.27 19.68
C MET A 211 3.68 -17.41 18.50
N LEU A 212 4.98 -17.07 18.41
CA LEU A 212 5.52 -16.29 17.30
C LEU A 212 5.40 -17.03 15.97
N LEU A 213 5.56 -18.37 15.97
CA LEU A 213 5.34 -19.18 14.77
C LEU A 213 3.89 -19.08 14.29
N GLY A 214 2.93 -19.12 15.23
CA GLY A 214 1.51 -18.89 14.93
C GLY A 214 1.27 -17.50 14.32
N LEU A 215 1.92 -16.45 14.86
CA LEU A 215 1.84 -15.10 14.32
C LEU A 215 2.48 -14.98 12.93
N VAL A 216 3.58 -15.67 12.63
CA VAL A 216 4.16 -15.72 11.27
C VAL A 216 3.19 -16.33 10.27
N VAL A 217 2.52 -17.42 10.62
CA VAL A 217 1.51 -18.05 9.76
C VAL A 217 0.33 -17.10 9.54
N LEU A 218 -0.19 -16.49 10.60
CA LEU A 218 -1.27 -15.51 10.52
C LEU A 218 -0.87 -14.26 9.73
N LEU A 219 0.37 -13.79 9.86
CA LEU A 219 0.94 -12.68 9.09
C LEU A 219 0.90 -12.98 7.58
N GLY A 220 1.29 -14.19 7.18
CA GLY A 220 1.21 -14.65 5.79
C GLY A 220 -0.22 -14.72 5.27
N ILE A 221 -1.12 -15.33 6.05
CA ILE A 221 -2.56 -15.44 5.70
C ILE A 221 -3.17 -14.04 5.59
N ASN A 222 -2.97 -13.18 6.60
CA ASN A 222 -3.50 -11.83 6.62
C ASN A 222 -2.98 -11.00 5.43
N SER A 223 -1.67 -11.04 5.14
CA SER A 223 -1.07 -10.31 4.02
C SER A 223 -1.66 -10.76 2.68
N THR A 224 -1.78 -12.06 2.47
CA THR A 224 -2.34 -12.63 1.24
C THR A 224 -3.83 -12.30 1.10
N LEU A 225 -4.60 -12.44 2.18
CA LEU A 225 -6.03 -12.18 2.19
C LEU A 225 -6.33 -10.69 1.98
N ALA A 226 -5.59 -9.79 2.66
CA ALA A 226 -5.72 -8.34 2.47
C ALA A 226 -5.51 -7.95 1.01
N MET A 227 -4.43 -8.43 0.39
CA MET A 227 -4.13 -8.17 -1.00
C MET A 227 -5.19 -8.77 -1.95
N PHE A 228 -5.62 -10.00 -1.70
CA PHE A 228 -6.66 -10.65 -2.51
C PHE A 228 -7.98 -9.86 -2.47
N LEU A 229 -8.45 -9.49 -1.27
CA LEU A 229 -9.70 -8.74 -1.12
C LEU A 229 -9.60 -7.35 -1.76
N ASN A 230 -8.46 -6.69 -1.65
CA ASN A 230 -8.19 -5.40 -2.29
C ASN A 230 -8.30 -5.49 -3.80
N LEU A 231 -7.61 -6.45 -4.42
CA LEU A 231 -7.64 -6.69 -5.85
C LEU A 231 -9.02 -7.13 -6.34
N TRP A 232 -9.70 -8.00 -5.60
CA TRP A 232 -11.06 -8.43 -5.94
C TRP A 232 -12.03 -7.25 -5.88
N ALA A 233 -11.92 -6.39 -4.87
CA ALA A 233 -12.72 -5.18 -4.75
C ALA A 233 -12.46 -4.20 -5.91
N SER A 234 -11.19 -3.99 -6.30
CA SER A 234 -10.84 -3.10 -7.41
C SER A 234 -11.46 -3.51 -8.74
N GLN A 235 -11.68 -4.82 -8.95
CA GLN A 235 -12.32 -5.35 -10.16
C GLN A 235 -13.85 -5.29 -10.11
N LYS A 236 -14.47 -5.22 -8.93
CA LYS A 236 -15.92 -5.23 -8.74
C LYS A 236 -16.53 -3.85 -8.54
N LEU A 237 -15.72 -2.89 -8.18
CA LEU A 237 -16.15 -1.52 -7.89
C LEU A 237 -15.82 -0.58 -9.05
N PRO A 238 -16.65 0.44 -9.30
CA PRO A 238 -16.24 1.59 -10.12
C PRO A 238 -14.96 2.20 -9.55
N VAL A 239 -14.05 2.64 -10.42
CA VAL A 239 -12.74 3.20 -10.05
C VAL A 239 -12.87 4.32 -9.01
N SER A 240 -13.85 5.22 -9.18
CA SER A 240 -14.12 6.30 -8.24
C SER A 240 -14.50 5.82 -6.84
N LEU A 241 -15.36 4.79 -6.75
CA LEU A 241 -15.81 4.24 -5.46
C LEU A 241 -14.68 3.46 -4.78
N PHE A 242 -13.90 2.68 -5.55
CA PHE A 242 -12.74 1.96 -5.02
C PHE A 242 -11.68 2.95 -4.51
N GLY A 243 -11.37 4.00 -5.29
CA GLY A 243 -10.43 5.04 -4.87
C GLY A 243 -10.86 5.76 -3.57
N MET A 244 -12.17 6.05 -3.41
CA MET A 244 -12.68 6.63 -2.14
C MET A 244 -12.50 5.67 -0.95
N LEU A 245 -12.79 4.38 -1.16
CA LEU A 245 -12.64 3.39 -0.09
C LEU A 245 -11.16 3.14 0.27
N SER A 246 -10.23 3.34 -0.66
CA SER A 246 -8.80 3.21 -0.39
C SER A 246 -8.25 4.27 0.57
N TYR A 247 -8.94 5.40 0.76
CA TYR A 247 -8.58 6.36 1.80
C TYR A 247 -8.83 5.86 3.24
N LEU A 248 -9.60 4.77 3.39
CA LEU A 248 -9.83 4.18 4.70
C LEU A 248 -8.52 3.60 5.28
N GLU A 249 -7.62 3.08 4.45
CA GLU A 249 -6.34 2.53 4.91
C GLU A 249 -5.51 3.57 5.68
N PRO A 250 -5.09 4.71 5.10
CA PRO A 250 -4.29 5.68 5.85
C PRO A 250 -5.02 6.26 7.07
N ILE A 251 -6.35 6.40 7.02
CA ILE A 251 -7.13 6.82 8.20
C ILE A 251 -6.96 5.80 9.33
N LEU A 252 -7.11 4.52 9.03
CA LEU A 252 -6.94 3.45 10.02
C LEU A 252 -5.51 3.38 10.54
N LEU A 253 -4.49 3.52 9.68
CA LEU A 253 -3.09 3.55 10.09
C LEU A 253 -2.82 4.71 11.05
N PHE A 254 -3.33 5.91 10.75
CA PHE A 254 -3.19 7.08 11.59
C PHE A 254 -3.87 6.88 12.96
N VAL A 255 -5.10 6.38 12.97
CA VAL A 255 -5.83 6.06 14.20
C VAL A 255 -5.09 5.02 15.04
N VAL A 256 -4.56 3.97 14.40
CA VAL A 256 -3.75 2.92 15.05
C VAL A 256 -2.49 3.52 15.66
N SER A 257 -1.77 4.36 14.93
CA SER A 257 -0.54 5.01 15.42
C SER A 257 -0.82 5.86 16.67
N LEU A 258 -1.86 6.68 16.64
CA LEU A 258 -2.19 7.56 17.76
C LEU A 258 -2.73 6.81 18.99
N TRP A 259 -3.70 5.92 18.78
CA TRP A 259 -4.46 5.35 19.88
C TRP A 259 -3.93 4.02 20.38
N VAL A 260 -3.37 3.20 19.48
CA VAL A 260 -2.85 1.88 19.85
C VAL A 260 -1.37 1.95 20.13
N LEU A 261 -0.58 2.58 19.23
CA LEU A 261 0.86 2.74 19.39
C LEU A 261 1.22 3.92 20.31
N ARG A 262 0.24 4.82 20.58
CA ARG A 262 0.40 5.99 21.46
C ARG A 262 1.53 6.93 21.02
N GLU A 263 1.72 7.06 19.72
CA GLU A 263 2.67 8.03 19.17
C GLU A 263 2.17 9.45 19.44
N PRO A 264 2.98 10.32 20.07
CA PRO A 264 2.58 11.70 20.35
C PRO A 264 2.53 12.50 19.05
N LEU A 265 1.56 13.42 18.96
CA LEU A 265 1.55 14.49 17.96
C LEU A 265 2.12 15.75 18.60
N GLU A 266 3.03 16.42 17.88
CA GLU A 266 3.54 17.71 18.29
C GLU A 266 2.50 18.82 18.11
N GLU A 267 2.59 19.86 18.95
CA GLU A 267 1.75 21.04 18.82
C GLU A 267 1.94 21.70 17.43
N GLY A 268 0.86 21.89 16.70
CA GLY A 268 0.86 22.49 15.36
C GLY A 268 0.84 21.49 14.21
N GLU A 269 1.18 20.22 14.38
CA GLU A 269 1.07 19.20 13.32
C GLU A 269 -0.36 19.04 12.79
N TRP A 270 -1.36 19.29 13.66
CA TRP A 270 -2.77 19.24 13.29
C TRP A 270 -3.15 20.19 12.14
N VAL A 271 -2.44 21.31 11.98
CA VAL A 271 -2.71 22.25 10.89
C VAL A 271 -2.24 21.67 9.56
N GLY A 272 -1.03 21.15 9.51
CA GLY A 272 -0.48 20.48 8.32
C GLY A 272 -1.32 19.28 7.90
N TYR A 273 -1.62 18.39 8.86
CA TYR A 273 -2.45 17.21 8.63
C TYR A 273 -3.88 17.56 8.25
N GLY A 274 -4.47 18.60 8.89
CA GLY A 274 -5.81 19.09 8.56
C GLY A 274 -5.93 19.59 7.13
N LEU A 275 -4.91 20.29 6.61
CA LEU A 275 -4.87 20.74 5.21
C LEU A 275 -4.80 19.57 4.23
N ILE A 276 -3.99 18.54 4.55
CA ILE A 276 -3.88 17.33 3.73
C ILE A 276 -5.22 16.58 3.74
N TRP A 277 -5.84 16.39 4.91
CA TRP A 277 -7.15 15.75 5.02
C TRP A 277 -8.25 16.52 4.30
N LEU A 278 -8.22 17.86 4.36
CA LEU A 278 -9.16 18.69 3.62
C LEU A 278 -9.01 18.46 2.10
N GLY A 279 -7.77 18.36 1.61
CA GLY A 279 -7.50 17.98 0.21
C GLY A 279 -8.08 16.64 -0.17
N LEU A 280 -7.94 15.64 0.70
CA LEU A 280 -8.53 14.30 0.51
C LEU A 280 -10.07 14.33 0.54
N CYS A 281 -10.67 15.12 1.44
CA CYS A 281 -12.12 15.32 1.46
C CYS A 281 -12.63 15.94 0.14
N VAL A 282 -11.91 16.92 -0.40
CA VAL A 282 -12.23 17.54 -1.71
C VAL A 282 -12.19 16.48 -2.83
N MET A 283 -11.19 15.60 -2.84
CA MET A 283 -11.12 14.50 -3.82
C MET A 283 -12.25 13.49 -3.64
N ALA A 284 -12.55 13.12 -2.39
CA ALA A 284 -13.65 12.19 -2.10
C ALA A 284 -15.00 12.76 -2.54
N LEU A 285 -15.23 14.04 -2.30
CA LEU A 285 -16.43 14.75 -2.76
C LEU A 285 -16.56 14.73 -4.29
N GLU A 286 -15.48 14.99 -5.03
CA GLU A 286 -15.47 14.88 -6.49
C GLU A 286 -15.86 13.45 -6.92
N GLY A 287 -15.26 12.43 -6.30
CA GLY A 287 -15.57 11.03 -6.59
C GLY A 287 -17.06 10.71 -6.39
N VAL A 288 -17.65 11.18 -5.28
CA VAL A 288 -19.09 11.04 -5.00
C VAL A 288 -19.92 11.74 -6.06
N LEU A 289 -19.61 13.00 -6.40
CA LEU A 289 -20.34 13.78 -7.39
C LEU A 289 -20.29 13.14 -8.77
N LEU A 290 -19.13 12.63 -9.19
CA LEU A 290 -18.98 11.91 -10.45
C LEU A 290 -19.79 10.61 -10.46
N TRP A 291 -19.79 9.86 -9.36
CA TRP A 291 -20.58 8.63 -9.22
C TRP A 291 -22.08 8.91 -9.31
N TYR A 292 -22.58 9.97 -8.62
CA TYR A 292 -23.98 10.40 -8.72
C TYR A 292 -24.36 10.81 -10.16
N ARG A 293 -23.51 11.60 -10.83
CA ARG A 293 -23.74 12.05 -12.22
C ARG A 293 -23.81 10.87 -13.20
N HIS A 294 -22.98 9.82 -13.02
CA HIS A 294 -23.04 8.64 -13.89
C HIS A 294 -24.26 7.77 -13.62
N ARG A 295 -24.75 7.75 -12.40
CA ARG A 295 -25.93 6.95 -12.02
C ARG A 295 -27.25 7.54 -12.53
N HIS A 296 -27.29 8.84 -12.77
CA HIS A 296 -28.47 9.57 -13.22
C HIS A 296 -28.43 10.04 -14.69
N LYS A 297 -27.41 9.64 -15.47
CA LYS A 297 -27.50 9.80 -16.92
C LYS A 297 -28.48 8.76 -17.44
N PRO A 298 -29.59 9.17 -18.09
CA PRO A 298 -30.45 8.24 -18.80
C PRO A 298 -29.61 7.54 -19.88
N VAL A 299 -29.72 6.23 -19.97
CA VAL A 299 -29.19 5.45 -21.09
C VAL A 299 -30.01 5.92 -22.30
N LEU A 300 -29.48 6.90 -23.05
CA LEU A 300 -29.98 7.18 -24.37
C LEU A 300 -29.56 6.02 -25.26
N TRP A 301 -30.54 5.26 -25.65
CA TRP A 301 -30.48 4.14 -26.61
C TRP A 301 -29.94 4.58 -27.96
#